data_9272433000e96fa062672a4e592c6896
#
_entry.id   9272433000e96fa062672a4e592c6896
#
_cell.length_a   1.000
_cell.length_b   1.000
_cell.length_c   1.000
_cell.angle_alpha   90.00
_cell.angle_beta   90.00
_cell.angle_gamma   90.00
#
_symmetry.space_group_name_H-M   'P 1'
#
loop_
_entity.id
_entity.type
_entity.pdbx_description
1 polymer ?
#
loop_
_entity_poly.entity_id
_entity_poly.type
_entity_poly.pdbx_seq_one_letter_code
_entity_poly.pdbx_strand_id
1 'polypeptide(L)'
;MGVIIIAAIGRKSEIGKGNDLLWKLPNDMKFFKEKTLGHAVIMGRKTYESIPKKYRPLKDRLNIVISSNNKYEEEGVVMAKSPSDALKIAENSDYDQVFVIGGASIYENLIDKINKMYITEVAASFDDADVFFPENWYKDIVVKNKILRQEVDEKHEYAFTIFEVEKQ
;
A
#
# COMPACT_ATOMS: atom_id res chain seq x y z
N MET A 1 -2.44 -15.68 9.65
CA MET A 1 -2.75 -14.35 9.08
C MET A 1 -1.69 -14.01 8.02
N GLY A 2 -2.11 -13.81 6.79
CA GLY A 2 -1.22 -13.33 5.74
C GLY A 2 -1.05 -11.82 5.80
N VAL A 3 0.19 -11.34 5.93
CA VAL A 3 0.51 -9.90 5.91
C VAL A 3 1.19 -9.61 4.58
N ILE A 4 0.58 -8.72 3.79
CA ILE A 4 0.99 -8.45 2.41
C ILE A 4 1.18 -6.95 2.24
N ILE A 5 2.32 -6.53 1.68
CA ILE A 5 2.48 -5.15 1.24
C ILE A 5 1.94 -5.03 -0.19
N ILE A 6 1.20 -3.97 -0.46
CA ILE A 6 0.80 -3.59 -1.81
C ILE A 6 1.21 -2.14 -2.03
N ALA A 7 2.02 -1.89 -3.07
CA ALA A 7 2.59 -0.58 -3.34
C ALA A 7 2.87 -0.39 -4.83
N ALA A 8 2.81 0.86 -5.27
CA ALA A 8 3.26 1.26 -6.60
C ALA A 8 4.47 2.19 -6.44
N ILE A 9 5.51 1.95 -7.22
CA ILE A 9 6.79 2.66 -7.13
C ILE A 9 7.28 3.09 -8.51
N GLY A 10 7.98 4.22 -8.60
CA GLY A 10 8.73 4.62 -9.77
C GLY A 10 10.05 3.87 -9.89
N ARG A 11 10.84 4.16 -10.92
CA ARG A 11 12.11 3.48 -11.18
C ARG A 11 13.16 3.64 -10.08
N LYS A 12 13.06 4.72 -9.28
CA LYS A 12 13.96 5.00 -8.15
C LYS A 12 13.25 4.80 -6.81
N SER A 13 12.24 3.94 -6.78
CA SER A 13 11.41 3.67 -5.59
C SER A 13 10.58 4.85 -5.10
N GLU A 14 10.33 5.84 -5.94
CA GLU A 14 9.48 6.98 -5.61
C GLU A 14 8.04 6.54 -5.40
N ILE A 15 7.37 7.02 -4.36
CA ILE A 15 5.96 6.72 -4.09
C ILE A 15 5.08 7.94 -3.90
N GLY A 16 5.65 9.11 -3.69
CA GLY A 16 4.84 10.29 -3.51
C GLY A 16 5.61 11.59 -3.40
N LYS A 17 4.84 12.67 -3.35
CA LYS A 17 5.30 14.02 -3.04
C LYS A 17 4.29 14.64 -2.08
N GLY A 18 4.74 14.98 -0.86
CA GLY A 18 3.82 15.35 0.19
C GLY A 18 2.86 14.19 0.47
N ASN A 19 1.56 14.47 0.44
CA ASN A 19 0.51 13.46 0.64
C ASN A 19 -0.12 12.98 -0.67
N ASP A 20 0.42 13.38 -1.81
CA ASP A 20 -0.15 13.08 -3.12
C ASP A 20 0.62 11.98 -3.85
N LEU A 21 -0.10 11.23 -4.69
CA LEU A 21 0.49 10.30 -5.63
C LEU A 21 1.13 11.07 -6.79
N LEU A 22 2.20 10.50 -7.35
CA LEU A 22 2.93 11.07 -8.49
C LEU A 22 2.27 10.77 -9.83
N TRP A 23 1.27 9.90 -9.86
CA TRP A 23 0.60 9.42 -11.08
C TRP A 23 -0.84 9.07 -10.79
N LYS A 24 -1.60 8.92 -11.88
CA LYS A 24 -2.96 8.39 -11.84
C LYS A 24 -3.05 7.27 -12.87
N LEU A 25 -3.19 6.04 -12.41
CA LEU A 25 -3.18 4.83 -13.22
C LEU A 25 -4.43 4.00 -12.90
N PRO A 26 -5.52 4.17 -13.66
CA PRO A 26 -6.81 3.54 -13.35
C PRO A 26 -6.75 2.01 -13.21
N ASN A 27 -6.01 1.33 -14.06
CA ASN A 27 -5.92 -0.13 -13.99
C ASN A 27 -5.10 -0.63 -12.81
N ASP A 28 -4.15 0.17 -12.31
CA ASP A 28 -3.45 -0.12 -11.06
C ASP A 28 -4.39 0.04 -9.87
N MET A 29 -5.19 1.09 -9.86
CA MET A 29 -6.19 1.30 -8.82
C MET A 29 -7.25 0.20 -8.81
N LYS A 30 -7.64 -0.30 -9.96
CA LYS A 30 -8.56 -1.43 -10.09
C LYS A 30 -7.96 -2.70 -9.48
N PHE A 31 -6.70 -2.98 -9.78
CA PHE A 31 -5.97 -4.11 -9.19
C PHE A 31 -5.92 -4.01 -7.67
N PHE A 32 -5.57 -2.84 -7.14
CA PHE A 32 -5.55 -2.56 -5.71
C PHE A 32 -6.90 -2.88 -5.05
N LYS A 33 -7.97 -2.37 -5.64
CA LYS A 33 -9.33 -2.60 -5.13
C LYS A 33 -9.67 -4.11 -5.13
N GLU A 34 -9.44 -4.78 -6.23
CA GLU A 34 -9.74 -6.21 -6.37
C GLU A 34 -8.97 -7.06 -5.37
N LYS A 35 -7.70 -6.73 -5.12
CA LYS A 35 -6.87 -7.48 -4.18
C LYS A 35 -7.25 -7.25 -2.72
N THR A 36 -7.58 -6.03 -2.36
CA THR A 36 -7.84 -5.67 -0.96
C THR A 36 -9.30 -5.88 -0.52
N LEU A 37 -10.22 -5.98 -1.47
CA LEU A 37 -11.65 -6.11 -1.16
C LEU A 37 -11.92 -7.36 -0.32
N GLY A 38 -12.67 -7.19 0.76
CA GLY A 38 -12.99 -8.30 1.68
C GLY A 38 -11.89 -8.63 2.68
N HIS A 39 -10.83 -7.83 2.74
CA HIS A 39 -9.70 -8.02 3.64
C HIS A 39 -9.49 -6.83 4.57
N ALA A 40 -8.57 -6.95 5.52
CA ALA A 40 -8.14 -5.82 6.34
C ALA A 40 -7.09 -4.99 5.59
N VAL A 41 -7.08 -3.68 5.81
CA VAL A 41 -6.05 -2.76 5.28
C VAL A 41 -5.48 -1.95 6.43
N ILE A 42 -4.15 -1.83 6.45
CA ILE A 42 -3.41 -1.02 7.43
C ILE A 42 -2.79 0.16 6.69
N MET A 43 -2.97 1.35 7.24
CA MET A 43 -2.41 2.58 6.69
C MET A 43 -2.09 3.59 7.78
N GLY A 44 -1.17 4.50 7.49
CA GLY A 44 -0.95 5.66 8.34
C GLY A 44 -2.06 6.71 8.18
N ARG A 45 -2.18 7.58 9.17
CA ARG A 45 -3.21 8.64 9.17
C ARG A 45 -3.14 9.52 7.92
N LYS A 46 -1.94 9.94 7.51
CA LYS A 46 -1.79 10.81 6.32
C LYS A 46 -2.25 10.11 5.04
N THR A 47 -1.98 8.81 4.92
CA THR A 47 -2.47 8.01 3.79
C THR A 47 -4.00 7.96 3.80
N TYR A 48 -4.60 7.73 4.97
CA TYR A 48 -6.05 7.74 5.11
C TYR A 48 -6.65 9.09 4.69
N GLU A 49 -6.09 10.19 5.17
CA GLU A 49 -6.56 11.54 4.85
C GLU A 49 -6.36 11.90 3.37
N SER A 50 -5.43 11.24 2.66
CA SER A 50 -5.22 11.45 1.22
C SER A 50 -6.31 10.80 0.36
N ILE A 51 -7.05 9.83 0.90
CA ILE A 51 -8.18 9.22 0.21
C ILE A 51 -9.32 10.25 0.14
N PRO A 52 -9.90 10.51 -1.05
CA PRO A 52 -11.04 11.44 -1.16
C PRO A 52 -12.16 11.05 -0.19
N LYS A 53 -12.78 12.05 0.44
CA LYS A 53 -13.81 11.82 1.49
C LYS A 53 -14.91 10.86 1.06
N LYS A 54 -15.32 10.91 -0.20
CA LYS A 54 -16.38 10.04 -0.73
C LYS A 54 -15.98 8.56 -0.83
N TYR A 55 -14.67 8.25 -0.76
CA TYR A 55 -14.16 6.89 -0.86
C TYR A 55 -13.61 6.34 0.45
N ARG A 56 -13.64 7.11 1.52
CA ARG A 56 -13.12 6.68 2.81
C ARG A 56 -14.21 6.62 3.89
N PRO A 57 -14.20 5.60 4.78
CA PRO A 57 -13.24 4.50 4.76
C PRO A 57 -13.41 3.60 3.53
N LEU A 58 -12.38 2.86 3.17
CA LEU A 58 -12.43 1.97 2.01
C LEU A 58 -13.52 0.93 2.20
N LYS A 59 -14.46 0.88 1.26
CA LYS A 59 -15.66 0.05 1.36
C LYS A 59 -15.33 -1.45 1.35
N ASP A 60 -16.08 -2.22 2.14
CA ASP A 60 -15.99 -3.69 2.22
C ASP A 60 -14.59 -4.19 2.65
N ARG A 61 -13.90 -3.38 3.45
CA ARG A 61 -12.59 -3.69 4.03
C ARG A 61 -12.55 -3.24 5.48
N LEU A 62 -11.81 -3.95 6.31
CA LEU A 62 -11.53 -3.48 7.67
C LEU A 62 -10.42 -2.43 7.58
N ASN A 63 -10.74 -1.17 7.83
CA ASN A 63 -9.79 -0.07 7.79
C ASN A 63 -9.13 0.11 9.15
N ILE A 64 -7.82 -0.13 9.22
CA ILE A 64 -7.00 0.07 10.43
C ILE A 64 -6.06 1.23 10.14
N VAL A 65 -6.20 2.32 10.91
CA VAL A 65 -5.42 3.54 10.73
C VAL A 65 -4.49 3.75 11.91
N ILE A 66 -3.21 3.92 11.63
CA ILE A 66 -2.18 4.14 12.63
C ILE A 66 -2.01 5.63 12.87
N SER A 67 -2.16 6.05 14.13
CA SER A 67 -1.89 7.42 14.55
C SER A 67 -1.31 7.42 15.96
N SER A 68 -0.29 8.24 16.17
CA SER A 68 0.24 8.50 17.51
C SER A 68 -0.65 9.46 18.31
N ASN A 69 -1.59 10.13 17.65
CA ASN A 69 -2.54 11.03 18.30
C ASN A 69 -3.73 10.24 18.86
N ASN A 70 -3.79 10.06 20.18
CA ASN A 70 -4.85 9.32 20.87
C ASN A 70 -6.25 9.91 20.69
N LYS A 71 -6.34 11.18 20.28
CA LYS A 71 -7.62 11.87 20.08
C LYS A 71 -8.13 11.80 18.64
N TYR A 72 -7.33 11.24 17.73
CA TYR A 72 -7.76 11.07 16.35
C TYR A 72 -8.74 9.91 16.24
N GLU A 73 -9.93 10.20 15.77
CA GLU A 73 -10.99 9.22 15.54
C GLU A 73 -11.70 9.51 14.22
N GLU A 74 -12.08 8.45 13.53
CA GLU A 74 -12.87 8.53 12.31
C GLU A 74 -13.92 7.42 12.32
N GLU A 75 -15.12 7.74 11.86
CA GLU A 75 -16.21 6.77 11.77
C GLU A 75 -15.86 5.64 10.80
N GLY A 76 -16.14 4.41 11.20
CA GLY A 76 -15.89 3.22 10.36
C GLY A 76 -14.43 2.79 10.30
N VAL A 77 -13.57 3.35 11.14
CA VAL A 77 -12.15 3.06 11.19
C VAL A 77 -11.77 2.52 12.56
N VAL A 78 -10.92 1.51 12.58
CA VAL A 78 -10.29 1.03 13.81
C VAL A 78 -8.94 1.72 13.97
N MET A 79 -8.73 2.37 15.10
CA MET A 79 -7.49 3.10 15.37
C MET A 79 -6.44 2.21 16.01
N ALA A 80 -5.21 2.32 15.52
CA ALA A 80 -4.03 1.66 16.09
C ALA A 80 -3.00 2.71 16.50
N LYS A 81 -2.24 2.41 17.54
CA LYS A 81 -1.22 3.34 18.09
C LYS A 81 0.14 3.18 17.42
N SER A 82 0.37 2.03 16.82
CA SER A 82 1.65 1.66 16.20
C SER A 82 1.45 0.61 15.12
N PRO A 83 2.43 0.38 14.24
CA PRO A 83 2.38 -0.74 13.29
C PRO A 83 2.20 -2.09 13.97
N SER A 84 2.86 -2.31 15.10
CA SER A 84 2.73 -3.55 15.88
C SER A 84 1.30 -3.72 16.43
N ASP A 85 0.70 -2.65 16.94
CA ASP A 85 -0.68 -2.66 17.41
C ASP A 85 -1.67 -2.95 16.27
N ALA A 86 -1.43 -2.36 15.09
CA ALA A 86 -2.25 -2.59 13.91
C ALA A 86 -2.24 -4.08 13.49
N LEU A 87 -1.08 -4.73 13.52
CA LEU A 87 -0.99 -6.15 13.21
C LEU A 87 -1.76 -7.01 14.21
N LYS A 88 -1.70 -6.67 15.50
CA LYS A 88 -2.47 -7.37 16.55
C LYS A 88 -3.97 -7.23 16.33
N ILE A 89 -4.43 -6.04 15.98
CA ILE A 89 -5.83 -5.78 15.66
C ILE A 89 -6.26 -6.67 14.48
N ALA A 90 -5.46 -6.71 13.43
CA ALA A 90 -5.74 -7.54 12.26
C ALA A 90 -5.78 -9.02 12.60
N GLU A 91 -4.83 -9.52 13.38
CA GLU A 91 -4.75 -10.92 13.81
C GLU A 91 -5.96 -11.35 14.65
N ASN A 92 -6.52 -10.43 15.43
CA ASN A 92 -7.69 -10.68 16.27
C ASN A 92 -9.02 -10.47 15.53
N SER A 93 -8.98 -10.10 14.26
CA SER A 93 -10.16 -9.92 13.41
C SER A 93 -10.55 -11.23 12.72
N ASP A 94 -11.73 -11.22 12.11
CA ASP A 94 -12.23 -12.34 11.31
C ASP A 94 -11.68 -12.38 9.87
N TYR A 95 -10.74 -11.51 9.56
CA TYR A 95 -10.17 -11.40 8.22
C TYR A 95 -8.93 -12.29 8.07
N ASP A 96 -8.81 -12.98 6.94
CA ASP A 96 -7.71 -13.93 6.69
C ASP A 96 -6.42 -13.26 6.27
N GLN A 97 -6.51 -12.09 5.66
CA GLN A 97 -5.35 -11.37 5.14
C GLN A 97 -5.42 -9.89 5.52
N VAL A 98 -4.25 -9.29 5.68
CA VAL A 98 -4.13 -7.85 5.87
C VAL A 98 -3.14 -7.28 4.86
N PHE A 99 -3.55 -6.17 4.21
CA PHE A 99 -2.76 -5.45 3.25
C PHE A 99 -2.22 -4.16 3.86
N VAL A 100 -0.91 -3.99 3.82
CA VAL A 100 -0.24 -2.77 4.25
C VAL A 100 -0.17 -1.84 3.05
N ILE A 101 -0.85 -0.70 3.12
CA ILE A 101 -1.06 0.18 1.96
C ILE A 101 -0.33 1.53 2.04
N GLY A 102 0.46 1.74 3.07
CA GLY A 102 1.34 2.91 3.16
C GLY A 102 1.12 3.77 4.41
N GLY A 103 1.79 4.86 4.56
CA GLY A 103 2.86 5.37 3.69
C GLY A 103 4.25 4.79 3.97
N ALA A 104 5.24 5.55 3.58
CA ALA A 104 6.64 5.11 3.61
C ALA A 104 7.09 4.58 4.97
N SER A 105 6.77 5.28 6.06
CA SER A 105 7.17 4.85 7.41
C SER A 105 6.50 3.53 7.80
N ILE A 106 5.26 3.31 7.39
CA ILE A 106 4.54 2.07 7.68
C ILE A 106 5.16 0.92 6.89
N TYR A 107 5.47 1.12 5.61
CA TYR A 107 6.18 0.12 4.81
C TYR A 107 7.52 -0.24 5.44
N GLU A 108 8.30 0.77 5.82
CA GLU A 108 9.62 0.56 6.43
C GLU A 108 9.55 -0.24 7.73
N ASN A 109 8.56 0.05 8.58
CA ASN A 109 8.38 -0.66 9.84
C ASN A 109 7.89 -2.11 9.68
N LEU A 110 7.21 -2.43 8.59
CA LEU A 110 6.59 -3.74 8.42
C LEU A 110 7.26 -4.62 7.37
N ILE A 111 8.18 -4.10 6.57
CA ILE A 111 8.77 -4.85 5.45
C ILE A 111 9.51 -6.12 5.88
N ASP A 112 10.08 -6.13 7.07
CA ASP A 112 10.80 -7.30 7.60
C ASP A 112 9.85 -8.34 8.20
N LYS A 113 8.57 -8.01 8.33
CA LYS A 113 7.55 -8.87 8.92
C LYS A 113 6.65 -9.54 7.89
N ILE A 114 6.85 -9.22 6.62
CA ILE A 114 6.04 -9.76 5.53
C ILE A 114 6.89 -10.68 4.65
N ASN A 115 6.25 -11.62 4.02
CA ASN A 115 6.91 -12.51 3.06
C ASN A 115 6.31 -12.42 1.65
N LYS A 116 5.29 -11.61 1.47
CA LYS A 116 4.63 -11.42 0.16
C LYS A 116 4.33 -9.95 -0.10
N MET A 117 4.56 -9.51 -1.33
CA MET A 117 4.23 -8.17 -1.77
C MET A 117 3.60 -8.20 -3.17
N TYR A 118 2.72 -7.24 -3.44
CA TYR A 118 2.34 -6.86 -4.79
C TYR A 118 2.97 -5.51 -5.07
N ILE A 119 3.91 -5.47 -6.01
CA ILE A 119 4.65 -4.26 -6.37
C ILE A 119 4.31 -3.89 -7.81
N THR A 120 3.81 -2.68 -7.99
CA THR A 120 3.64 -2.07 -9.30
C THR A 120 4.86 -1.22 -9.60
N GLU A 121 5.63 -1.61 -10.63
CA GLU A 121 6.76 -0.82 -11.10
C GLU A 121 6.29 0.09 -12.24
N VAL A 122 6.23 1.39 -11.97
CA VAL A 122 5.86 2.42 -12.94
C VAL A 122 7.10 2.76 -13.76
N ALA A 123 6.97 2.74 -15.09
CA ALA A 123 8.09 2.95 -16.02
C ALA A 123 8.43 4.44 -16.18
N ALA A 124 8.72 5.11 -15.07
CA ALA A 124 9.10 6.52 -15.03
C ALA A 124 9.87 6.83 -13.74
N SER A 125 10.63 7.92 -13.80
CA SER A 125 11.31 8.50 -12.63
C SER A 125 10.75 9.90 -12.36
N PHE A 126 10.72 10.29 -11.08
CA PHE A 126 10.09 11.53 -10.63
C PHE A 126 11.08 12.30 -9.75
N ASP A 127 11.75 13.28 -10.32
CA ASP A 127 12.83 14.03 -9.66
C ASP A 127 12.34 14.90 -8.49
N ASP A 128 11.05 15.25 -8.49
CA ASP A 128 10.44 16.05 -7.43
C ASP A 128 9.80 15.21 -6.31
N ALA A 129 9.93 13.89 -6.37
CA ALA A 129 9.44 13.02 -5.30
C ALA A 129 10.22 13.26 -4.00
N ASP A 130 9.50 13.21 -2.88
CA ASP A 130 10.08 13.33 -1.55
C ASP A 130 9.75 12.14 -0.63
N VAL A 131 8.97 11.18 -1.13
CA VAL A 131 8.58 9.98 -0.39
C VAL A 131 8.98 8.74 -1.20
N PHE A 132 9.66 7.81 -0.53
CA PHE A 132 10.23 6.64 -1.19
C PHE A 132 9.86 5.35 -0.47
N PHE A 133 9.73 4.27 -1.24
CA PHE A 133 9.61 2.92 -0.72
C PHE A 133 10.97 2.47 -0.13
N PRO A 134 10.99 1.58 0.88
CA PRO A 134 12.25 1.13 1.46
C PRO A 134 13.24 0.61 0.42
N GLU A 135 14.48 1.11 0.44
CA GLU A 135 15.51 0.78 -0.56
C GLU A 135 15.86 -0.71 -0.62
N ASN A 136 15.69 -1.42 0.50
CA ASN A 136 16.03 -2.83 0.62
C ASN A 136 14.88 -3.79 0.25
N TRP A 137 13.82 -3.28 -0.36
CA TRP A 137 12.64 -4.10 -0.64
C TRP A 137 12.92 -5.31 -1.53
N TYR A 138 13.91 -5.20 -2.41
CA TYR A 138 14.27 -6.26 -3.35
C TYR A 138 15.22 -7.31 -2.77
N LYS A 139 15.69 -7.13 -1.53
CA LYS A 139 16.55 -8.12 -0.88
C LYS A 139 15.75 -9.38 -0.51
N ASP A 140 16.42 -10.52 -0.59
CA ASP A 140 15.86 -11.82 -0.20
C ASP A 140 14.62 -12.25 -1.01
N ILE A 141 14.48 -11.73 -2.22
CA ILE A 141 13.42 -12.14 -3.14
C ILE A 141 13.74 -13.56 -3.62
N VAL A 142 12.76 -14.46 -3.45
CA VAL A 142 12.84 -15.86 -3.93
C VAL A 142 11.89 -16.09 -5.10
N VAL A 143 10.82 -15.33 -5.21
CA VAL A 143 9.86 -15.41 -6.32
C VAL A 143 9.50 -14.01 -6.78
N LYS A 144 9.49 -13.78 -8.08
CA LYS A 144 9.01 -12.53 -8.69
C LYS A 144 8.25 -12.89 -9.96
N ASN A 145 6.93 -12.92 -9.87
CA ASN A 145 6.04 -13.26 -10.97
C ASN A 145 5.34 -12.02 -11.53
N LYS A 146 5.42 -11.83 -12.84
CA LYS A 146 4.65 -10.78 -13.51
C LYS A 146 3.18 -11.19 -13.57
N ILE A 147 2.30 -10.32 -13.07
CA ILE A 147 0.85 -10.52 -13.07
C ILE A 147 0.19 -9.76 -14.20
N LEU A 148 0.57 -8.49 -14.40
CA LEU A 148 -0.06 -7.59 -15.35
C LEU A 148 0.96 -6.61 -15.93
N ARG A 149 0.85 -6.37 -17.23
CA ARG A 149 1.57 -5.28 -17.91
C ARG A 149 0.55 -4.34 -18.55
N GLN A 150 0.67 -3.04 -18.27
CA GLN A 150 -0.13 -2.00 -18.89
C GLN A 150 0.76 -1.07 -19.70
N GLU A 151 0.44 -0.93 -21.00
CA GLU A 151 1.12 0.03 -21.85
C GLU A 151 0.51 1.44 -21.70
N VAL A 152 1.24 2.45 -22.16
CA VAL A 152 0.73 3.82 -22.24
C VAL A 152 -0.50 3.84 -23.17
N ASP A 153 -1.56 4.51 -22.73
CA ASP A 153 -2.78 4.70 -23.51
C ASP A 153 -3.44 6.04 -23.12
N GLU A 154 -4.66 6.27 -23.62
CA GLU A 154 -5.40 7.50 -23.35
C GLU A 154 -5.64 7.78 -21.85
N LYS A 155 -5.72 6.71 -21.04
CA LYS A 155 -6.00 6.79 -19.59
C LYS A 155 -4.75 6.60 -18.75
N HIS A 156 -3.64 6.14 -19.33
CA HIS A 156 -2.41 5.80 -18.64
C HIS A 156 -1.24 6.57 -19.23
N GLU A 157 -0.81 7.62 -18.55
CA GLU A 157 0.34 8.42 -18.95
C GLU A 157 1.65 7.64 -18.90
N TYR A 158 1.73 6.66 -17.98
CA TYR A 158 2.92 5.81 -17.80
C TYR A 158 2.55 4.33 -17.97
N ALA A 159 3.45 3.58 -18.55
CA ALA A 159 3.37 2.12 -18.54
C ALA A 159 3.74 1.60 -17.15
N PHE A 160 3.22 0.44 -16.79
CA PHE A 160 3.59 -0.21 -15.52
C PHE A 160 3.48 -1.72 -15.62
N THR A 161 4.18 -2.39 -14.72
CA THR A 161 4.09 -3.84 -14.55
C THR A 161 3.82 -4.17 -13.09
N ILE A 162 2.86 -5.04 -12.84
CA ILE A 162 2.55 -5.50 -11.49
C ILE A 162 3.20 -6.86 -11.28
N PHE A 163 3.94 -6.99 -10.18
CA PHE A 163 4.61 -8.22 -9.77
C PHE A 163 4.06 -8.73 -8.45
N GLU A 164 3.90 -10.05 -8.36
CA GLU A 164 3.79 -10.74 -7.08
C GLU A 164 5.20 -11.15 -6.67
N VAL A 165 5.60 -10.72 -5.48
CA VAL A 165 6.96 -10.93 -4.96
C VAL A 165 6.88 -11.71 -3.66
N GLU A 166 7.68 -12.76 -3.55
CA GLU A 166 7.83 -13.50 -2.30
C GLU A 166 9.27 -13.35 -1.80
N LYS A 167 9.41 -13.19 -0.49
CA LYS A 167 10.67 -13.04 0.21
C LYS A 167 10.90 -14.21 1.17
N GLN A 168 12.16 -14.54 1.35
CA GLN A 168 12.58 -15.56 2.32
C GLN A 168 12.48 -15.03 3.76
#